data_f690788f56e1dd58838239ef165d8ea1
#
_entry.id   f690788f56e1dd58838239ef165d8ea1
#
_cell.length_a   1.000
_cell.length_b   1.000
_cell.length_c   1.000
_cell.angle_alpha   90.00
_cell.angle_beta   90.00
_cell.angle_gamma   90.00
#
_symmetry.space_group_name_H-M   'P 1'
#
loop_
_entity.id
_entity.type
_entity.pdbx_description
1 polymer ?
#
loop_
_entity_poly.entity_id
_entity_poly.type
_entity_poly.pdbx_seq_one_letter_code
_entity_poly.pdbx_strand_id
1 'polypeptide(L)'
;MKLLLKSAVIAFSAIGIVLSLHTISYAADSSTANIANAPDITSGNSATTDNDTAHNIGITVSVNNNGSVSDYTKNLTDGSYDTTINLVPNATVNVKADENIYGLYIIWSSEVTNYTITYNSQTVKCGENGFLHDYMDIKDGSRDITINVPEGMQISDIYAYSRGNLPDNVQRWEAPLYGMTDILVFSTHADDEILFLGGVLTNYGGEQNLNVQIAYMCDFFLTEPVRQHEELDGLWECGIKNYPVKGTFEDLYSLSLEKAKSQYVYDDIISYSTECIRKFKPLVCVSQDFNGEYGHGGHRIYAAAIQEALEASNNADMYPDSASKYGLWDVPKAYYHLYGDNTITLDVDTPLDKLGSRTSVQVLQDAFKKHVSQISYSFNMLDSGYAITFNGQFDTRSFGLYRTLVGLDTTNNMMENVTPYKEQAATKTDEPIDVEFGIDQEDTADNAANTK
;
A
#
# COMPACT_ATOMS: atom_id res chain seq x y z
N MET A 1 -38.48 -21.46 49.94
CA MET A 1 -39.92 -21.54 49.60
C MET A 1 -40.16 -20.53 48.46
N LYS A 2 -40.42 -21.09 47.30
CA LYS A 2 -40.91 -20.54 46.01
C LYS A 2 -40.41 -19.17 45.50
N LEU A 3 -39.55 -19.25 44.50
CA LEU A 3 -39.29 -18.31 43.41
C LEU A 3 -40.59 -17.87 42.73
N LEU A 4 -40.65 -16.59 42.33
CA LEU A 4 -41.53 -16.12 41.26
C LEU A 4 -40.69 -15.23 40.32
N LEU A 5 -40.37 -15.79 39.13
CA LEU A 5 -39.93 -15.05 37.95
C LEU A 5 -41.05 -14.13 37.48
N LYS A 6 -40.74 -12.87 37.18
CA LYS A 6 -41.59 -12.01 36.37
C LYS A 6 -40.84 -11.70 35.08
N SER A 7 -41.29 -12.30 33.99
CA SER A 7 -40.93 -11.95 32.60
C SER A 7 -41.55 -10.60 32.26
N ALA A 8 -40.74 -9.64 31.84
CA ALA A 8 -41.23 -8.41 31.23
C ALA A 8 -41.18 -8.59 29.71
N VAL A 9 -42.33 -8.57 29.09
CA VAL A 9 -42.55 -8.51 27.64
C VAL A 9 -42.45 -7.05 27.25
N ILE A 10 -41.43 -6.67 26.44
CA ILE A 10 -41.37 -5.36 25.82
C ILE A 10 -41.99 -5.50 24.44
N ALA A 11 -43.11 -4.82 24.24
CA ALA A 11 -43.79 -4.72 22.96
C ALA A 11 -43.10 -3.65 22.11
N PHE A 12 -42.56 -4.05 20.92
CA PHE A 12 -42.16 -3.14 19.89
C PHE A 12 -43.40 -2.65 19.14
N SER A 13 -43.70 -1.35 19.24
CA SER A 13 -44.63 -0.66 18.35
C SER A 13 -43.95 -0.33 17.04
N ALA A 14 -44.33 -1.00 15.95
CA ALA A 14 -43.95 -0.66 14.60
C ALA A 14 -44.60 0.66 14.16
N ILE A 15 -43.84 1.69 13.98
CA ILE A 15 -44.24 2.90 13.25
C ILE A 15 -43.94 2.65 11.77
N GLY A 16 -45.01 2.39 11.02
CA GLY A 16 -44.91 2.27 9.56
C GLY A 16 -44.62 3.63 8.91
N ILE A 17 -43.45 3.77 8.36
CA ILE A 17 -43.14 4.84 7.41
C ILE A 17 -43.41 4.27 6.01
N VAL A 18 -44.46 4.79 5.38
CA VAL A 18 -44.76 4.53 3.96
C VAL A 18 -43.75 5.32 3.13
N LEU A 19 -42.71 4.65 2.64
CA LEU A 19 -41.85 5.19 1.59
C LEU A 19 -42.53 4.89 0.25
N SER A 20 -42.98 5.94 -0.43
CA SER A 20 -43.41 5.87 -1.83
C SER A 20 -42.20 5.54 -2.70
N LEU A 21 -42.12 4.31 -3.17
CA LEU A 21 -41.17 3.88 -4.19
C LEU A 21 -41.54 4.58 -5.52
N HIS A 22 -40.80 5.61 -5.87
CA HIS A 22 -40.71 6.05 -7.25
C HIS A 22 -39.68 5.14 -7.93
N THR A 23 -40.16 4.19 -8.69
CA THR A 23 -39.34 3.41 -9.61
C THR A 23 -38.86 4.31 -10.73
N ILE A 24 -37.67 4.83 -10.63
CA ILE A 24 -36.92 5.35 -11.76
C ILE A 24 -36.27 4.14 -12.40
N SER A 25 -36.86 3.67 -13.52
CA SER A 25 -36.22 2.67 -14.37
C SER A 25 -35.06 3.34 -15.08
N TYR A 26 -33.85 3.12 -14.59
CA TYR A 26 -32.68 3.30 -15.43
C TYR A 26 -32.61 2.10 -16.38
N ALA A 27 -32.76 2.39 -17.65
CA ALA A 27 -32.37 1.44 -18.70
C ALA A 27 -30.88 1.15 -18.47
N ALA A 28 -30.59 -0.11 -18.16
CA ALA A 28 -29.23 -0.59 -18.14
C ALA A 28 -28.72 -0.54 -19.60
N ASP A 29 -27.99 0.52 -19.91
CA ASP A 29 -27.18 0.55 -21.11
C ASP A 29 -25.97 -0.33 -20.80
N SER A 30 -26.03 -1.58 -21.28
CA SER A 30 -24.91 -2.51 -21.21
C SER A 30 -23.86 -2.06 -22.23
N SER A 31 -23.14 -0.99 -21.92
CA SER A 31 -21.86 -0.74 -22.55
C SER A 31 -20.84 -1.63 -21.85
N THR A 32 -20.73 -2.89 -22.30
CA THR A 32 -19.52 -3.66 -22.16
C THR A 32 -18.38 -2.77 -22.57
N ALA A 33 -17.54 -2.37 -21.63
CA ALA A 33 -16.24 -1.80 -21.93
C ALA A 33 -15.53 -2.84 -22.80
N ASN A 34 -15.43 -2.54 -24.08
CA ASN A 34 -14.65 -3.31 -25.03
C ASN A 34 -13.20 -3.25 -24.55
N ILE A 35 -12.76 -4.33 -23.91
CA ILE A 35 -11.34 -4.67 -23.88
C ILE A 35 -10.93 -4.72 -25.35
N ALA A 36 -10.02 -3.83 -25.72
CA ALA A 36 -9.54 -3.66 -27.07
C ALA A 36 -9.19 -5.03 -27.67
N ASN A 37 -9.75 -5.29 -28.85
CA ASN A 37 -9.50 -6.47 -29.65
C ASN A 37 -8.01 -6.81 -29.68
N ALA A 38 -7.68 -8.04 -29.30
CA ALA A 38 -6.39 -8.63 -29.57
C ALA A 38 -6.13 -8.54 -31.08
N PRO A 39 -5.00 -8.01 -31.53
CA PRO A 39 -4.67 -8.05 -32.93
C PRO A 39 -4.40 -9.49 -33.39
N ASP A 40 -4.88 -9.79 -34.54
CA ASP A 40 -4.79 -11.05 -35.28
C ASP A 40 -3.37 -11.58 -35.34
N ILE A 41 -3.16 -12.83 -34.91
CA ILE A 41 -1.84 -13.48 -34.85
C ILE A 41 -1.43 -13.86 -36.30
N THR A 42 -0.63 -13.04 -36.95
CA THR A 42 0.20 -13.49 -38.05
C THR A 42 1.58 -13.87 -37.52
N SER A 43 1.92 -15.15 -37.61
CA SER A 43 3.19 -15.73 -37.30
C SER A 43 4.33 -15.04 -38.09
N GLY A 44 5.06 -14.17 -37.41
CA GLY A 44 6.32 -13.61 -37.91
C GLY A 44 7.37 -13.72 -36.81
N ASN A 45 8.40 -14.55 -37.01
CA ASN A 45 9.59 -14.61 -36.23
C ASN A 45 10.36 -13.29 -36.41
N SER A 46 9.99 -12.26 -35.65
CA SER A 46 10.75 -11.01 -35.56
C SER A 46 11.54 -11.04 -34.25
N ALA A 47 12.84 -10.92 -34.34
CA ALA A 47 13.66 -10.65 -33.17
C ALA A 47 13.22 -9.31 -32.56
N THR A 48 12.51 -9.36 -31.41
CA THR A 48 12.10 -8.18 -30.67
C THR A 48 13.34 -7.43 -30.20
N THR A 49 13.39 -6.12 -30.45
CA THR A 49 14.42 -5.23 -29.88
C THR A 49 14.07 -4.97 -28.41
N ASP A 50 15.05 -4.76 -27.55
CA ASP A 50 14.86 -4.52 -26.10
C ASP A 50 13.98 -3.28 -25.75
N ASN A 51 13.50 -2.54 -26.76
CA ASN A 51 12.64 -1.35 -26.62
C ASN A 51 11.17 -1.61 -26.93
N ASP A 52 10.78 -2.82 -27.29
CA ASP A 52 9.38 -3.14 -27.57
C ASP A 52 8.60 -3.30 -26.25
N THR A 53 7.30 -2.94 -26.27
CA THR A 53 6.41 -3.17 -25.13
C THR A 53 6.19 -4.68 -24.94
N ALA A 54 6.37 -5.17 -23.73
CA ALA A 54 6.07 -6.55 -23.37
C ALA A 54 4.57 -6.80 -23.50
N HIS A 55 4.19 -7.92 -24.17
CA HIS A 55 2.81 -8.34 -24.23
C HIS A 55 2.49 -9.43 -23.21
N ASN A 56 1.23 -9.51 -22.81
CA ASN A 56 0.75 -10.58 -21.96
C ASN A 56 0.68 -11.89 -22.76
N ILE A 57 1.32 -12.93 -22.25
CA ILE A 57 1.42 -14.25 -22.87
C ILE A 57 0.25 -15.13 -22.40
N GLY A 58 -0.43 -15.80 -23.32
CA GLY A 58 -1.41 -16.81 -22.98
C GLY A 58 -0.77 -17.99 -22.24
N ILE A 59 -1.26 -18.30 -21.06
CA ILE A 59 -0.75 -19.38 -20.21
C ILE A 59 -1.80 -20.43 -19.92
N THR A 60 -1.36 -21.63 -19.55
CA THR A 60 -2.17 -22.65 -18.89
C THR A 60 -1.64 -22.85 -17.46
N VAL A 61 -2.54 -22.93 -16.49
CA VAL A 61 -2.20 -23.03 -15.08
C VAL A 61 -2.86 -24.26 -14.46
N SER A 62 -2.04 -25.14 -13.90
CA SER A 62 -2.52 -26.28 -13.11
C SER A 62 -1.97 -26.24 -11.70
N VAL A 63 -2.81 -26.58 -10.74
CA VAL A 63 -2.45 -26.65 -9.32
C VAL A 63 -2.46 -28.10 -8.87
N ASN A 64 -1.36 -28.52 -8.23
CA ASN A 64 -1.25 -29.80 -7.55
C ASN A 64 -1.33 -29.58 -6.04
N ASN A 65 -2.46 -29.92 -5.47
CA ASN A 65 -2.71 -29.91 -4.04
C ASN A 65 -2.58 -31.35 -3.50
N ASN A 66 -1.40 -31.71 -2.97
CA ASN A 66 -1.13 -33.03 -2.36
C ASN A 66 -1.46 -34.22 -3.28
N GLY A 67 -1.08 -34.15 -4.56
CA GLY A 67 -1.29 -35.19 -5.55
C GLY A 67 -2.61 -35.09 -6.34
N SER A 68 -3.50 -34.18 -5.96
CA SER A 68 -4.69 -33.83 -6.75
C SER A 68 -4.37 -32.69 -7.71
N VAL A 69 -4.30 -32.97 -8.99
CA VAL A 69 -3.99 -31.98 -10.03
C VAL A 69 -5.27 -31.53 -10.68
N SER A 70 -5.49 -30.20 -10.73
CA SER A 70 -6.62 -29.56 -11.38
C SER A 70 -6.18 -28.40 -12.26
N ASP A 71 -6.89 -28.19 -13.37
CA ASP A 71 -6.74 -27.02 -14.22
C ASP A 71 -7.47 -25.84 -13.62
N TYR A 72 -6.76 -24.75 -13.38
CA TYR A 72 -7.28 -23.48 -12.85
C TYR A 72 -6.96 -22.31 -13.80
N THR A 73 -6.60 -22.58 -15.05
CA THR A 73 -6.26 -21.56 -16.04
C THR A 73 -7.29 -20.42 -16.04
N LYS A 74 -8.57 -20.78 -16.18
CA LYS A 74 -9.64 -19.79 -16.26
C LYS A 74 -9.81 -18.96 -14.98
N ASN A 75 -9.57 -19.55 -13.81
CA ASN A 75 -9.73 -18.88 -12.52
C ASN A 75 -8.55 -18.00 -12.16
N LEU A 76 -7.35 -18.35 -12.62
CA LEU A 76 -6.10 -17.65 -12.31
C LEU A 76 -5.64 -16.72 -13.45
N THR A 77 -6.54 -16.40 -14.38
CA THR A 77 -6.31 -15.44 -15.48
C THR A 77 -7.56 -14.62 -15.78
N ASP A 78 -8.52 -14.53 -14.86
CA ASP A 78 -9.78 -13.82 -15.07
C ASP A 78 -9.74 -12.33 -14.66
N GLY A 79 -8.68 -11.90 -13.97
CA GLY A 79 -8.49 -10.53 -13.54
C GLY A 79 -9.40 -10.12 -12.38
N SER A 80 -9.87 -11.09 -11.59
CA SER A 80 -10.81 -10.85 -10.51
C SER A 80 -10.18 -11.17 -9.15
N TYR A 81 -10.02 -10.18 -8.30
CA TYR A 81 -9.55 -10.38 -6.91
C TYR A 81 -10.50 -11.22 -6.05
N ASP A 82 -11.77 -11.36 -6.46
CA ASP A 82 -12.77 -12.19 -5.77
C ASP A 82 -12.62 -13.69 -6.10
N THR A 83 -11.94 -14.02 -7.21
CA THR A 83 -11.69 -15.40 -7.60
C THR A 83 -10.38 -15.86 -6.98
N THR A 84 -10.45 -16.75 -5.98
CA THR A 84 -9.25 -17.23 -5.27
C THR A 84 -9.13 -18.75 -5.27
N ILE A 85 -7.91 -19.25 -5.32
CA ILE A 85 -7.57 -20.66 -5.22
C ILE A 85 -6.74 -20.89 -3.96
N ASN A 86 -7.23 -21.80 -3.10
CA ASN A 86 -6.49 -22.23 -1.92
C ASN A 86 -5.37 -23.19 -2.30
N LEU A 87 -4.15 -22.86 -1.93
CA LEU A 87 -2.97 -23.68 -2.02
C LEU A 87 -2.68 -24.28 -0.64
N VAL A 88 -2.73 -25.60 -0.53
CA VAL A 88 -2.37 -26.29 0.71
C VAL A 88 -0.84 -26.30 0.91
N PRO A 89 -0.32 -26.55 2.12
CA PRO A 89 1.12 -26.69 2.33
C PRO A 89 1.76 -27.69 1.37
N ASN A 90 2.89 -27.29 0.75
CA ASN A 90 3.62 -27.99 -0.30
C ASN A 90 2.85 -28.14 -1.63
N ALA A 91 1.87 -27.31 -1.88
CA ALA A 91 1.25 -27.23 -3.20
C ALA A 91 2.25 -26.75 -4.25
N THR A 92 2.01 -27.16 -5.51
CA THR A 92 2.73 -26.62 -6.67
C THR A 92 1.77 -26.04 -7.68
N VAL A 93 2.11 -24.88 -8.21
CA VAL A 93 1.40 -24.24 -9.32
C VAL A 93 2.29 -24.32 -10.55
N ASN A 94 1.81 -24.99 -11.62
CA ASN A 94 2.56 -25.14 -12.85
C ASN A 94 1.97 -24.19 -13.91
N VAL A 95 2.81 -23.28 -14.40
CA VAL A 95 2.50 -22.30 -15.44
C VAL A 95 3.20 -22.71 -16.73
N LYS A 96 2.45 -22.87 -17.81
CA LYS A 96 2.98 -23.25 -19.12
C LYS A 96 2.51 -22.28 -20.20
N ALA A 97 3.37 -22.02 -21.18
CA ALA A 97 3.11 -21.19 -22.32
C ALA A 97 3.68 -21.78 -23.62
N ASP A 98 3.17 -21.33 -24.77
CA ASP A 98 3.71 -21.71 -26.08
C ASP A 98 4.95 -20.89 -26.47
N GLU A 99 5.19 -19.78 -25.80
CA GLU A 99 6.37 -18.92 -25.96
C GLU A 99 7.13 -18.71 -24.65
N ASN A 100 8.32 -18.11 -24.70
CA ASN A 100 9.14 -17.91 -23.50
C ASN A 100 8.57 -16.77 -22.64
N ILE A 101 8.30 -17.05 -21.40
CA ILE A 101 7.93 -16.10 -20.34
C ILE A 101 9.21 -15.45 -19.84
N TYR A 102 9.28 -14.13 -19.86
CA TYR A 102 10.38 -13.33 -19.31
C TYR A 102 10.02 -12.55 -18.05
N GLY A 103 8.73 -12.33 -17.80
CA GLY A 103 8.20 -11.77 -16.57
C GLY A 103 7.03 -12.61 -16.07
N LEU A 104 6.99 -12.87 -14.77
CA LEU A 104 5.86 -13.52 -14.10
C LEU A 104 5.33 -12.57 -13.03
N TYR A 105 4.03 -12.28 -13.08
CA TYR A 105 3.34 -11.41 -12.13
C TYR A 105 2.25 -12.20 -11.45
N ILE A 106 2.36 -12.34 -10.12
CA ILE A 106 1.47 -13.15 -9.29
C ILE A 106 0.68 -12.21 -8.39
N ILE A 107 -0.63 -12.41 -8.33
CA ILE A 107 -1.52 -11.74 -7.39
C ILE A 107 -1.93 -12.76 -6.31
N TRP A 108 -1.43 -12.55 -5.10
CA TRP A 108 -1.76 -13.33 -3.93
C TRP A 108 -2.99 -12.75 -3.23
N SER A 109 -3.80 -13.57 -2.57
CA SER A 109 -5.02 -13.13 -1.84
C SER A 109 -4.96 -13.46 -0.35
N SER A 110 -3.79 -13.84 0.16
CA SER A 110 -3.52 -14.01 1.58
C SER A 110 -2.15 -13.45 1.91
N GLU A 111 -1.83 -13.36 3.18
CA GLU A 111 -0.47 -13.02 3.63
C GLU A 111 0.56 -13.89 2.92
N VAL A 112 1.56 -13.25 2.32
CA VAL A 112 2.57 -13.92 1.50
C VAL A 112 3.72 -14.38 2.39
N THR A 113 3.97 -15.69 2.36
CA THR A 113 5.13 -16.32 2.98
C THR A 113 6.18 -16.67 1.93
N ASN A 114 7.36 -17.13 2.38
CA ASN A 114 8.41 -17.56 1.46
C ASN A 114 7.93 -18.70 0.55
N TYR A 115 8.15 -18.54 -0.75
CA TYR A 115 7.90 -19.55 -1.78
C TYR A 115 9.08 -19.64 -2.74
N THR A 116 9.07 -20.58 -3.68
CA THR A 116 10.11 -20.68 -4.69
C THR A 116 9.50 -20.80 -6.08
N ILE A 117 10.19 -20.29 -7.09
CA ILE A 117 9.91 -20.56 -8.49
C ILE A 117 11.05 -21.40 -9.08
N THR A 118 10.67 -22.42 -9.86
CA THR A 118 11.63 -23.30 -10.55
C THR A 118 11.39 -23.22 -12.05
N TYR A 119 12.43 -22.93 -12.81
CA TYR A 119 12.43 -22.88 -14.28
C TYR A 119 13.85 -23.14 -14.80
N ASN A 120 13.99 -23.73 -15.99
CA ASN A 120 15.29 -24.02 -16.62
C ASN A 120 16.28 -24.73 -15.65
N SER A 121 15.79 -25.64 -14.80
CA SER A 121 16.57 -26.36 -13.77
C SER A 121 17.19 -25.48 -12.68
N GLN A 122 16.80 -24.24 -12.55
CA GLN A 122 17.18 -23.34 -11.44
C GLN A 122 15.98 -23.07 -10.54
N THR A 123 16.25 -22.85 -9.25
CA THR A 123 15.24 -22.50 -8.25
C THR A 123 15.60 -21.17 -7.61
N VAL A 124 14.65 -20.24 -7.59
CA VAL A 124 14.77 -18.89 -7.02
C VAL A 124 13.84 -18.77 -5.83
N LYS A 125 14.32 -18.16 -4.74
CA LYS A 125 13.51 -17.83 -3.58
C LYS A 125 12.73 -16.54 -3.83
N CYS A 126 11.47 -16.50 -3.40
CA CYS A 126 10.54 -15.40 -3.57
C CYS A 126 9.72 -15.20 -2.28
N GLY A 127 8.95 -14.12 -2.22
CA GLY A 127 8.02 -13.84 -1.12
C GLY A 127 8.65 -13.22 0.13
N GLU A 128 9.96 -12.94 0.14
CA GLU A 128 10.67 -12.39 1.31
C GLU A 128 10.11 -11.03 1.77
N ASN A 129 9.56 -10.24 0.86
CA ASN A 129 8.99 -8.91 1.16
C ASN A 129 7.49 -8.94 1.48
N GLY A 130 6.82 -10.08 1.32
CA GLY A 130 5.39 -10.20 1.59
C GLY A 130 4.47 -9.44 0.62
N PHE A 131 4.92 -9.16 -0.60
CA PHE A 131 4.12 -8.40 -1.58
C PHE A 131 2.94 -9.22 -2.09
N LEU A 132 1.72 -8.67 -1.98
CA LEU A 132 0.52 -9.29 -2.57
C LEU A 132 0.55 -9.28 -4.09
N HIS A 133 1.10 -8.22 -4.68
CA HIS A 133 1.35 -8.09 -6.11
C HIS A 133 2.84 -8.29 -6.33
N ASP A 134 3.25 -9.50 -6.70
CA ASP A 134 4.66 -9.90 -6.73
C ASP A 134 5.11 -10.16 -8.17
N TYR A 135 6.07 -9.37 -8.65
CA TYR A 135 6.63 -9.46 -10.00
C TYR A 135 8.05 -10.03 -9.97
N MET A 136 8.32 -10.97 -10.87
CA MET A 136 9.63 -11.61 -11.00
C MET A 136 10.12 -11.65 -12.42
N ASP A 137 11.39 -11.28 -12.63
CA ASP A 137 12.08 -11.47 -13.89
C ASP A 137 12.50 -12.94 -14.07
N ILE A 138 12.14 -13.54 -15.21
CA ILE A 138 12.53 -14.90 -15.61
C ILE A 138 13.74 -14.80 -16.54
N LYS A 139 14.93 -14.95 -15.98
CA LYS A 139 16.17 -14.87 -16.74
C LYS A 139 16.18 -15.92 -17.85
N ASP A 140 16.64 -15.55 -19.03
CA ASP A 140 16.73 -16.39 -20.23
C ASP A 140 15.40 -16.91 -20.77
N GLY A 141 14.28 -16.54 -20.15
CA GLY A 141 12.92 -16.96 -20.47
C GLY A 141 12.69 -18.46 -20.25
N SER A 142 11.43 -18.85 -20.02
CA SER A 142 11.03 -20.24 -19.86
C SER A 142 9.60 -20.44 -20.33
N ARG A 143 9.29 -21.62 -20.89
CA ARG A 143 7.91 -22.01 -21.23
C ARG A 143 7.22 -22.82 -20.15
N ASP A 144 7.96 -23.20 -19.12
CA ASP A 144 7.47 -24.05 -18.04
C ASP A 144 8.05 -23.51 -16.72
N ILE A 145 7.17 -23.07 -15.83
CA ILE A 145 7.53 -22.51 -14.53
C ILE A 145 6.73 -23.23 -13.47
N THR A 146 7.40 -23.67 -12.41
CA THR A 146 6.74 -24.26 -11.25
C THR A 146 6.93 -23.35 -10.04
N ILE A 147 5.82 -22.93 -9.42
CA ILE A 147 5.77 -22.21 -8.16
C ILE A 147 5.57 -23.26 -7.06
N ASN A 148 6.44 -23.29 -6.05
CA ASN A 148 6.33 -24.19 -4.91
C ASN A 148 5.99 -23.38 -3.66
N VAL A 149 4.92 -23.75 -3.00
CA VAL A 149 4.36 -23.05 -1.82
C VAL A 149 4.53 -23.95 -0.61
N PRO A 150 5.57 -23.74 0.25
CA PRO A 150 5.82 -24.58 1.41
C PRO A 150 4.70 -24.52 2.45
N GLU A 151 4.10 -23.33 2.61
CA GLU A 151 2.99 -23.06 3.52
C GLU A 151 1.69 -22.83 2.73
N GLY A 152 0.55 -22.90 3.40
CA GLY A 152 -0.73 -22.63 2.75
C GLY A 152 -0.87 -21.13 2.42
N MET A 153 -1.24 -20.83 1.18
CA MET A 153 -1.52 -19.46 0.70
C MET A 153 -2.75 -19.45 -0.21
N GLN A 154 -3.26 -18.26 -0.49
CA GLN A 154 -4.29 -18.07 -1.51
C GLN A 154 -3.74 -17.25 -2.66
N ILE A 155 -4.09 -17.66 -3.89
CA ILE A 155 -3.69 -16.99 -5.11
C ILE A 155 -4.94 -16.59 -5.90
N SER A 156 -4.91 -15.37 -6.49
CA SER A 156 -5.99 -14.82 -7.31
C SER A 156 -5.67 -14.92 -8.80
N ASP A 157 -4.54 -14.33 -9.22
CA ASP A 157 -4.20 -14.25 -10.64
C ASP A 157 -2.72 -14.51 -10.91
N ILE A 158 -2.44 -14.92 -12.15
CA ILE A 158 -1.09 -15.04 -12.70
C ILE A 158 -1.07 -14.44 -14.10
N TYR A 159 -0.12 -13.52 -14.32
CA TYR A 159 0.16 -12.97 -15.64
C TYR A 159 1.58 -13.29 -16.06
N ALA A 160 1.78 -13.60 -17.32
CA ALA A 160 3.09 -13.85 -17.91
C ALA A 160 3.38 -12.83 -19.02
N TYR A 161 4.62 -12.38 -19.09
CA TYR A 161 5.01 -11.33 -20.04
C TYR A 161 6.17 -11.76 -20.93
N SER A 162 6.14 -11.33 -22.19
CA SER A 162 7.25 -11.41 -23.13
C SER A 162 8.39 -10.48 -22.71
N ARG A 163 9.53 -10.59 -23.41
CA ARG A 163 10.60 -9.61 -23.26
C ARG A 163 10.13 -8.22 -23.74
N GLY A 164 10.52 -7.17 -23.03
CA GLY A 164 10.22 -5.79 -23.38
C GLY A 164 9.92 -4.91 -22.17
N ASN A 165 9.51 -3.68 -22.42
CA ASN A 165 9.04 -2.78 -21.37
C ASN A 165 7.67 -3.23 -20.86
N LEU A 166 7.55 -3.45 -19.56
CA LEU A 166 6.31 -3.89 -18.95
C LEU A 166 5.21 -2.83 -19.08
N PRO A 167 3.93 -3.25 -19.23
CA PRO A 167 2.81 -2.34 -19.11
C PRO A 167 2.76 -1.63 -17.76
N ASP A 168 2.24 -0.41 -17.73
CA ASP A 168 2.21 0.44 -16.54
C ASP A 168 1.42 -0.15 -15.37
N ASN A 169 0.47 -1.06 -15.65
CA ASN A 169 -0.32 -1.74 -14.62
C ASN A 169 0.40 -2.91 -13.95
N VAL A 170 1.60 -3.27 -14.37
CA VAL A 170 2.42 -4.28 -13.68
C VAL A 170 3.16 -3.62 -12.52
N GLN A 171 2.72 -3.91 -11.32
CA GLN A 171 3.25 -3.31 -10.11
C GLN A 171 4.57 -3.98 -9.71
N ARG A 172 5.64 -3.21 -9.67
CA ARG A 172 6.96 -3.64 -9.20
C ARG A 172 7.29 -2.89 -7.92
N TRP A 173 6.77 -3.42 -6.83
CA TRP A 173 6.93 -2.82 -5.52
C TRP A 173 8.37 -2.87 -5.03
N GLU A 174 8.77 -1.83 -4.34
CA GLU A 174 10.01 -1.72 -3.58
C GLU A 174 9.71 -1.93 -2.10
N ALA A 175 10.61 -2.60 -1.38
CA ALA A 175 10.47 -2.74 0.06
C ALA A 175 10.49 -1.36 0.75
N PRO A 176 9.80 -1.21 1.90
CA PRO A 176 9.80 0.02 2.66
C PRO A 176 11.22 0.49 3.00
N LEU A 177 11.53 1.77 2.77
CA LEU A 177 12.86 2.34 2.99
C LEU A 177 13.03 2.78 4.45
N TYR A 178 13.51 1.87 5.29
CA TYR A 178 13.75 2.16 6.71
C TYR A 178 14.86 3.19 6.91
N GLY A 179 14.57 4.22 7.72
CA GLY A 179 15.51 5.27 8.08
C GLY A 179 15.79 6.32 6.99
N MET A 180 15.07 6.29 5.87
CA MET A 180 15.30 7.17 4.72
C MET A 180 14.00 7.65 4.07
N THR A 181 12.95 7.88 4.83
CA THR A 181 11.65 8.34 4.31
C THR A 181 11.61 9.86 4.26
N ASP A 182 11.37 10.43 3.09
CA ASP A 182 11.20 11.88 2.96
C ASP A 182 9.86 12.32 3.56
N ILE A 183 8.78 11.65 3.18
CA ILE A 183 7.43 11.92 3.70
C ILE A 183 6.78 10.62 4.15
N LEU A 184 6.36 10.56 5.42
CA LEU A 184 5.53 9.48 5.97
C LEU A 184 4.08 9.97 6.05
N VAL A 185 3.21 9.31 5.29
CA VAL A 185 1.78 9.59 5.23
C VAL A 185 1.04 8.58 6.08
N PHE A 186 0.28 9.07 7.05
CA PHE A 186 -0.59 8.28 7.90
C PHE A 186 -2.02 8.35 7.38
N SER A 187 -2.55 7.23 6.90
CA SER A 187 -3.92 7.06 6.43
C SER A 187 -4.67 6.07 7.31
N THR A 188 -5.95 6.33 7.60
CA THR A 188 -6.73 5.42 8.45
C THR A 188 -7.17 4.19 7.66
N HIS A 189 -7.84 4.39 6.52
CA HIS A 189 -8.39 3.31 5.69
C HIS A 189 -7.76 3.32 4.30
N ALA A 190 -7.88 2.21 3.60
CA ALA A 190 -7.58 2.07 2.18
C ALA A 190 -8.65 2.85 1.37
N ASP A 191 -8.32 3.96 0.81
CA ASP A 191 -9.03 4.99 0.03
C ASP A 191 -8.85 6.43 0.55
N ASP A 192 -8.67 6.60 1.85
CA ASP A 192 -8.48 7.92 2.49
C ASP A 192 -7.23 8.64 1.98
N GLU A 193 -6.16 7.89 1.69
CA GLU A 193 -4.91 8.42 1.14
C GLU A 193 -5.13 9.08 -0.22
N ILE A 194 -6.05 8.54 -1.02
CA ILE A 194 -6.42 9.10 -2.32
C ILE A 194 -7.37 10.29 -2.14
N LEU A 195 -8.41 10.11 -1.31
CA LEU A 195 -9.47 11.09 -1.14
C LEU A 195 -9.00 12.38 -0.43
N PHE A 196 -8.13 12.24 0.58
CA PHE A 196 -7.81 13.38 1.46
C PHE A 196 -6.34 13.79 1.41
N LEU A 197 -5.42 12.87 1.11
CA LEU A 197 -3.98 13.08 1.17
C LEU A 197 -3.30 12.96 -0.20
N GLY A 198 -4.09 12.70 -1.26
CA GLY A 198 -3.60 12.31 -2.57
C GLY A 198 -2.70 13.32 -3.26
N GLY A 199 -2.90 14.62 -3.02
CA GLY A 199 -2.00 15.66 -3.50
C GLY A 199 -0.54 15.49 -3.02
N VAL A 200 -0.34 14.90 -1.83
CA VAL A 200 0.99 14.57 -1.32
C VAL A 200 1.59 13.41 -2.11
N LEU A 201 0.79 12.37 -2.38
CA LEU A 201 1.25 11.17 -3.11
C LEU A 201 1.69 11.52 -4.53
N THR A 202 0.84 12.23 -5.27
CA THR A 202 1.08 12.55 -6.68
C THR A 202 2.22 13.54 -6.88
N ASN A 203 2.27 14.63 -6.09
CA ASN A 203 3.28 15.68 -6.25
C ASN A 203 4.66 15.25 -5.74
N TYR A 204 4.73 14.61 -4.57
CA TYR A 204 6.01 14.27 -3.97
C TYR A 204 6.48 12.86 -4.35
N GLY A 205 5.61 11.87 -4.29
CA GLY A 205 5.93 10.49 -4.68
C GLY A 205 6.01 10.33 -6.19
N GLY A 206 4.92 10.59 -6.88
CA GLY A 206 4.81 10.39 -8.33
C GLY A 206 5.70 11.33 -9.14
N GLU A 207 5.51 12.64 -9.01
CA GLU A 207 6.22 13.63 -9.85
C GLU A 207 7.66 13.87 -9.39
N GLN A 208 7.89 14.14 -8.11
CA GLN A 208 9.24 14.44 -7.61
C GLN A 208 10.06 13.18 -7.33
N ASN A 209 9.42 11.99 -7.30
CA ASN A 209 10.05 10.71 -6.99
C ASN A 209 10.82 10.74 -5.66
N LEU A 210 10.21 11.38 -4.66
CA LEU A 210 10.68 11.33 -3.28
C LEU A 210 10.30 9.99 -2.63
N ASN A 211 10.99 9.64 -1.56
CA ASN A 211 10.71 8.46 -0.76
C ASN A 211 9.46 8.72 0.10
N VAL A 212 8.27 8.48 -0.48
CA VAL A 212 6.98 8.58 0.22
C VAL A 212 6.58 7.20 0.70
N GLN A 213 6.35 7.07 2.00
CA GLN A 213 5.90 5.84 2.66
C GLN A 213 4.51 6.05 3.23
N ILE A 214 3.60 5.10 3.00
CA ILE A 214 2.26 5.12 3.58
C ILE A 214 2.19 4.13 4.74
N ALA A 215 1.58 4.58 5.85
CA ALA A 215 1.29 3.76 7.03
C ALA A 215 -0.21 3.83 7.33
N TYR A 216 -0.91 2.72 7.06
CA TYR A 216 -2.33 2.59 7.37
C TYR A 216 -2.55 2.19 8.83
N MET A 217 -3.64 2.67 9.43
CA MET A 217 -4.10 2.20 10.72
C MET A 217 -4.77 0.84 10.60
N CYS A 218 -5.75 0.73 9.69
CA CYS A 218 -6.59 -0.46 9.55
C CYS A 218 -5.96 -1.53 8.66
N ASP A 219 -6.31 -2.79 8.97
CA ASP A 219 -5.99 -3.96 8.17
C ASP A 219 -7.30 -4.61 7.69
N PHE A 220 -7.43 -4.81 6.38
CA PHE A 220 -8.63 -5.39 5.76
C PHE A 220 -8.49 -6.85 5.37
N PHE A 221 -7.35 -7.50 5.62
CA PHE A 221 -7.12 -8.89 5.22
C PHE A 221 -8.20 -9.88 5.73
N LEU A 222 -8.69 -9.67 6.94
CA LEU A 222 -9.66 -10.58 7.54
C LEU A 222 -11.12 -10.21 7.26
N THR A 223 -11.39 -8.96 6.91
CA THR A 223 -12.75 -8.44 6.76
C THR A 223 -13.15 -8.24 5.32
N GLU A 224 -12.33 -7.52 4.56
CA GLU A 224 -12.56 -7.15 3.16
C GLU A 224 -11.26 -7.28 2.34
N PRO A 225 -10.76 -8.51 2.06
CA PRO A 225 -9.43 -8.71 1.43
C PRO A 225 -9.25 -7.98 0.10
N VAL A 226 -10.31 -7.77 -0.67
CA VAL A 226 -10.28 -7.03 -1.94
C VAL A 226 -9.73 -5.60 -1.77
N ARG A 227 -9.99 -4.95 -0.64
CA ARG A 227 -9.50 -3.59 -0.36
C ARG A 227 -7.97 -3.51 -0.29
N GLN A 228 -7.28 -4.60 0.04
CA GLN A 228 -5.81 -4.65 0.02
C GLN A 228 -5.25 -4.53 -1.41
N HIS A 229 -5.96 -5.08 -2.40
CA HIS A 229 -5.60 -4.96 -3.81
C HIS A 229 -5.95 -3.58 -4.35
N GLU A 230 -7.13 -3.06 -4.01
CA GLU A 230 -7.60 -1.73 -4.40
C GLU A 230 -6.65 -0.64 -3.88
N GLU A 231 -6.17 -0.77 -2.63
CA GLU A 231 -5.13 0.07 -2.03
C GLU A 231 -3.85 0.11 -2.88
N LEU A 232 -3.33 -1.07 -3.22
CA LEU A 232 -2.11 -1.19 -4.02
C LEU A 232 -2.30 -0.62 -5.44
N ASP A 233 -3.45 -0.86 -6.06
CA ASP A 233 -3.77 -0.32 -7.38
C ASP A 233 -3.87 1.21 -7.36
N GLY A 234 -4.50 1.78 -6.33
CA GLY A 234 -4.64 3.22 -6.15
C GLY A 234 -3.29 3.90 -5.91
N LEU A 235 -2.48 3.36 -5.01
CA LEU A 235 -1.13 3.86 -4.74
C LEU A 235 -0.22 3.80 -5.96
N TRP A 236 -0.28 2.69 -6.70
CA TRP A 236 0.51 2.51 -7.93
C TRP A 236 0.13 3.53 -9.00
N GLU A 237 -1.17 3.82 -9.16
CA GLU A 237 -1.67 4.86 -10.07
C GLU A 237 -1.14 6.25 -9.70
N CYS A 238 -0.97 6.54 -8.41
CA CYS A 238 -0.36 7.78 -7.91
C CYS A 238 1.16 7.84 -8.08
N GLY A 239 1.80 6.78 -8.59
CA GLY A 239 3.25 6.70 -8.78
C GLY A 239 4.03 6.30 -7.53
N ILE A 240 3.38 5.81 -6.48
CA ILE A 240 4.04 5.28 -5.29
C ILE A 240 4.69 3.95 -5.61
N LYS A 241 5.94 3.76 -5.16
CA LYS A 241 6.74 2.56 -5.40
C LYS A 241 7.06 1.78 -4.13
N ASN A 242 7.13 2.46 -2.98
CA ASN A 242 7.37 1.83 -1.70
C ASN A 242 6.11 1.12 -1.21
N TYR A 243 6.22 -0.18 -0.92
CA TYR A 243 5.10 -0.97 -0.43
C TYR A 243 4.56 -0.40 0.89
N PRO A 244 3.24 -0.21 1.03
CA PRO A 244 2.66 0.37 2.24
C PRO A 244 2.86 -0.54 3.45
N VAL A 245 2.81 0.04 4.65
CA VAL A 245 2.74 -0.71 5.91
C VAL A 245 1.40 -0.44 6.58
N LYS A 246 0.94 -1.38 7.39
CA LYS A 246 -0.33 -1.29 8.08
C LYS A 246 -0.25 -1.75 9.52
N GLY A 247 -1.11 -1.17 10.35
CA GLY A 247 -1.40 -1.65 11.69
C GLY A 247 -2.22 -2.94 11.65
N THR A 248 -2.62 -3.40 12.82
CA THR A 248 -3.44 -4.61 12.98
C THR A 248 -4.82 -4.27 13.52
N PHE A 249 -5.27 -3.03 13.29
CA PHE A 249 -6.54 -2.56 13.85
C PHE A 249 -7.68 -2.83 12.87
N GLU A 250 -8.80 -3.35 13.39
CA GLU A 250 -10.03 -3.47 12.62
C GLU A 250 -10.64 -2.10 12.35
N ASP A 251 -11.39 -1.95 11.26
CA ASP A 251 -12.19 -0.75 11.01
C ASP A 251 -13.46 -0.77 11.88
N LEU A 252 -13.45 0.01 12.95
CA LEU A 252 -14.58 0.15 13.89
C LEU A 252 -15.25 1.51 13.75
N TYR A 253 -16.33 1.53 13.00
CA TYR A 253 -17.05 2.76 12.68
C TYR A 253 -17.53 3.53 13.91
N SER A 254 -17.26 4.83 13.91
CA SER A 254 -17.77 5.79 14.91
C SER A 254 -17.73 7.22 14.34
N LEU A 255 -18.47 8.14 14.98
CA LEU A 255 -18.54 9.55 14.59
C LEU A 255 -18.00 10.52 15.66
N SER A 256 -17.21 10.02 16.60
CA SER A 256 -16.54 10.85 17.58
C SER A 256 -15.25 10.22 18.11
N LEU A 257 -14.29 11.05 18.51
CA LEU A 257 -13.06 10.61 19.14
C LEU A 257 -13.32 9.83 20.44
N GLU A 258 -14.28 10.28 21.25
CA GLU A 258 -14.64 9.59 22.51
C GLU A 258 -15.15 8.17 22.24
N LYS A 259 -16.02 8.00 21.24
CA LYS A 259 -16.50 6.68 20.87
C LYS A 259 -15.39 5.82 20.30
N ALA A 260 -14.53 6.34 19.43
CA ALA A 260 -13.38 5.62 18.92
C ALA A 260 -12.46 5.16 20.08
N LYS A 261 -12.10 6.04 21.03
CA LYS A 261 -11.31 5.69 22.21
C LYS A 261 -11.96 4.62 23.11
N SER A 262 -13.27 4.42 23.01
CA SER A 262 -13.96 3.32 23.71
C SER A 262 -13.92 1.99 22.95
N GLN A 263 -13.55 1.99 21.68
CA GLN A 263 -13.53 0.80 20.80
C GLN A 263 -12.11 0.25 20.62
N TYR A 264 -11.10 1.14 20.63
CA TYR A 264 -9.70 0.77 20.46
C TYR A 264 -8.92 0.89 21.76
N VAL A 265 -7.83 0.15 21.88
CA VAL A 265 -6.78 0.44 22.86
C VAL A 265 -5.94 1.58 22.30
N TYR A 266 -6.20 2.78 22.77
CA TYR A 266 -5.61 4.01 22.21
C TYR A 266 -4.08 4.02 22.27
N ASP A 267 -3.50 3.48 23.35
CA ASP A 267 -2.05 3.38 23.55
C ASP A 267 -1.38 2.48 22.50
N ASP A 268 -2.07 1.45 22.02
CA ASP A 268 -1.55 0.58 20.95
C ASP A 268 -1.43 1.34 19.62
N ILE A 269 -2.35 2.26 19.33
CA ILE A 269 -2.29 3.10 18.12
C ILE A 269 -1.13 4.10 18.23
N ILE A 270 -0.91 4.70 19.42
CA ILE A 270 0.24 5.59 19.65
C ILE A 270 1.54 4.80 19.52
N SER A 271 1.61 3.59 20.09
CA SER A 271 2.77 2.71 20.00
C SER A 271 3.13 2.37 18.56
N TYR A 272 2.14 1.96 17.75
CA TYR A 272 2.30 1.68 16.33
C TYR A 272 2.80 2.90 15.54
N SER A 273 2.17 4.06 15.76
CA SER A 273 2.55 5.31 15.09
C SER A 273 3.98 5.74 15.48
N THR A 274 4.34 5.59 16.76
CA THR A 274 5.69 5.88 17.29
C THR A 274 6.72 4.94 16.67
N GLU A 275 6.41 3.64 16.56
CA GLU A 275 7.28 2.68 15.91
C GLU A 275 7.49 3.04 14.43
N CYS A 276 6.43 3.39 13.70
CA CYS A 276 6.54 3.86 12.32
C CYS A 276 7.48 5.07 12.19
N ILE A 277 7.32 6.09 13.02
CA ILE A 277 8.19 7.28 13.00
C ILE A 277 9.66 6.90 13.24
N ARG A 278 9.95 6.10 14.25
CA ARG A 278 11.31 5.66 14.57
C ARG A 278 11.93 4.79 13.50
N LYS A 279 11.15 3.90 12.92
CA LYS A 279 11.57 2.94 11.90
C LYS A 279 11.86 3.63 10.56
N PHE A 280 11.00 4.55 10.16
CA PHE A 280 11.11 5.24 8.88
C PHE A 280 11.94 6.52 8.91
N LYS A 281 12.06 7.19 10.06
CA LYS A 281 12.77 8.45 10.27
C LYS A 281 12.38 9.53 9.27
N PRO A 282 11.09 9.86 9.15
CA PRO A 282 10.60 10.78 8.14
C PRO A 282 11.10 12.21 8.39
N LEU A 283 11.38 12.94 7.29
CA LEU A 283 11.63 14.39 7.35
C LEU A 283 10.33 15.15 7.54
N VAL A 284 9.23 14.64 6.97
CA VAL A 284 7.89 15.19 7.06
C VAL A 284 6.90 14.08 7.41
N CYS A 285 6.04 14.32 8.40
CA CYS A 285 4.84 13.52 8.65
C CYS A 285 3.61 14.24 8.14
N VAL A 286 2.69 13.50 7.51
CA VAL A 286 1.38 14.00 7.06
C VAL A 286 0.29 13.10 7.59
N SER A 287 -0.78 13.69 8.14
CA SER A 287 -1.92 12.97 8.70
C SER A 287 -3.25 13.61 8.32
N GLN A 288 -4.33 12.87 8.56
CA GLN A 288 -5.70 13.31 8.36
C GLN A 288 -6.12 14.41 9.34
N ASP A 289 -7.29 15.01 9.09
CA ASP A 289 -7.86 16.10 9.92
C ASP A 289 -8.20 15.61 11.34
N PHE A 290 -7.88 16.42 12.33
CA PHE A 290 -8.29 16.22 13.74
C PHE A 290 -9.82 16.09 13.90
N ASN A 291 -10.60 16.72 13.02
CA ASN A 291 -12.05 16.62 12.99
C ASN A 291 -12.54 15.37 12.23
N GLY A 292 -11.64 14.64 11.57
CA GLY A 292 -11.91 13.38 10.87
C GLY A 292 -12.67 13.59 9.57
N GLU A 293 -12.31 14.58 8.77
CA GLU A 293 -12.94 15.01 7.52
C GLU A 293 -14.48 15.05 7.62
N TYR A 294 -15.16 13.93 7.37
CA TYR A 294 -16.61 13.83 7.53
C TYR A 294 -17.06 13.45 8.96
N GLY A 295 -16.17 13.59 9.96
CA GLY A 295 -16.45 13.30 11.37
C GLY A 295 -16.13 11.87 11.80
N HIS A 296 -15.45 11.08 10.96
CA HIS A 296 -15.12 9.69 11.26
C HIS A 296 -14.23 9.54 12.48
N GLY A 297 -14.63 8.68 13.41
CA GLY A 297 -13.91 8.48 14.67
C GLY A 297 -12.54 7.81 14.49
N GLY A 298 -12.38 6.94 13.50
CA GLY A 298 -11.11 6.33 13.12
C GLY A 298 -10.08 7.38 12.71
N HIS A 299 -10.45 8.34 11.84
CA HIS A 299 -9.57 9.45 11.46
C HIS A 299 -9.18 10.30 12.67
N ARG A 300 -10.15 10.64 13.52
CA ARG A 300 -9.92 11.45 14.73
C ARG A 300 -8.98 10.77 15.71
N ILE A 301 -9.14 9.47 15.95
CA ILE A 301 -8.29 8.75 16.90
C ILE A 301 -6.88 8.57 16.34
N TYR A 302 -6.75 8.33 15.02
CA TYR A 302 -5.43 8.19 14.41
C TYR A 302 -4.69 9.52 14.37
N ALA A 303 -5.34 10.62 13.96
CA ALA A 303 -4.76 11.95 14.01
C ALA A 303 -4.30 12.34 15.42
N ALA A 304 -5.12 12.04 16.45
CA ALA A 304 -4.75 12.28 17.85
C ALA A 304 -3.60 11.39 18.33
N ALA A 305 -3.55 10.12 17.90
CA ALA A 305 -2.46 9.21 18.25
C ALA A 305 -1.11 9.64 17.62
N ILE A 306 -1.14 10.12 16.38
CA ILE A 306 0.05 10.64 15.68
C ILE A 306 0.56 11.90 16.37
N GLN A 307 -0.31 12.77 16.88
CA GLN A 307 0.08 13.92 17.66
C GLN A 307 0.93 13.51 18.90
N GLU A 308 0.49 12.48 19.63
CA GLU A 308 1.23 11.95 20.77
C GLU A 308 2.49 11.19 20.33
N ALA A 309 2.44 10.48 19.20
CA ALA A 309 3.59 9.75 18.64
C ALA A 309 4.74 10.67 18.21
N LEU A 310 4.46 11.88 17.71
CA LEU A 310 5.47 12.88 17.38
C LEU A 310 6.32 13.28 18.60
N GLU A 311 5.72 13.34 19.79
CA GLU A 311 6.44 13.59 21.03
C GLU A 311 7.12 12.31 21.57
N ALA A 312 6.42 11.17 21.48
CA ALA A 312 6.93 9.90 21.98
C ALA A 312 8.15 9.40 21.19
N SER A 313 8.21 9.68 19.88
CA SER A 313 9.28 9.17 19.01
C SER A 313 10.67 9.68 19.36
N ASN A 314 10.79 10.84 19.98
CA ASN A 314 12.05 11.40 20.49
C ASN A 314 12.28 11.15 22.00
N ASN A 315 11.44 10.36 22.66
CA ASN A 315 11.54 10.06 24.09
C ASN A 315 11.89 8.59 24.34
N ALA A 316 13.06 8.30 24.90
CA ALA A 316 13.54 6.93 25.15
C ALA A 316 12.70 6.15 26.17
N ASP A 317 12.03 6.84 27.10
CA ASP A 317 11.23 6.23 28.15
C ASP A 317 9.85 5.78 27.65
N MET A 318 9.41 6.30 26.50
CA MET A 318 8.15 5.90 25.86
C MET A 318 8.42 4.81 24.81
N TYR A 319 7.67 3.71 24.87
CA TYR A 319 7.81 2.57 23.97
C TYR A 319 9.27 2.11 23.79
N PRO A 320 9.94 1.70 24.89
CA PRO A 320 11.39 1.46 24.92
C PRO A 320 11.85 0.37 23.95
N ASP A 321 10.99 -0.58 23.61
CA ASP A 321 11.33 -1.64 22.65
C ASP A 321 11.60 -1.08 21.26
N SER A 322 10.72 -0.22 20.74
CA SER A 322 10.94 0.44 19.45
C SER A 322 12.08 1.47 19.51
N ALA A 323 12.28 2.14 20.67
CA ALA A 323 13.42 3.03 20.88
C ALA A 323 14.75 2.27 20.82
N SER A 324 14.83 1.10 21.47
CA SER A 324 16.01 0.23 21.42
C SER A 324 16.29 -0.32 20.03
N LYS A 325 15.23 -0.70 19.30
CA LYS A 325 15.34 -1.36 17.99
C LYS A 325 15.70 -0.39 16.86
N TYR A 326 15.11 0.79 16.83
CA TYR A 326 15.22 1.73 15.72
C TYR A 326 15.93 3.05 16.06
N GLY A 327 16.20 3.29 17.34
CA GLY A 327 16.67 4.58 17.85
C GLY A 327 15.56 5.62 17.96
N LEU A 328 15.90 6.79 18.45
CA LEU A 328 14.99 7.93 18.57
C LEU A 328 14.93 8.72 17.26
N TRP A 329 13.82 9.39 17.04
CA TRP A 329 13.66 10.29 15.92
C TRP A 329 12.78 11.49 16.28
N ASP A 330 13.29 12.69 16.05
CA ASP A 330 12.56 13.94 16.21
C ASP A 330 12.16 14.46 14.84
N VAL A 331 10.87 14.34 14.48
CA VAL A 331 10.37 14.66 13.15
C VAL A 331 10.54 16.16 12.87
N PRO A 332 11.25 16.56 11.79
CA PRO A 332 11.48 17.98 11.52
C PRO A 332 10.19 18.77 11.25
N LYS A 333 9.19 18.18 10.57
CA LYS A 333 7.93 18.84 10.22
C LYS A 333 6.77 17.87 10.27
N ALA A 334 5.61 18.34 10.74
CA ALA A 334 4.37 17.58 10.71
C ALA A 334 3.19 18.44 10.24
N TYR A 335 2.42 17.92 9.29
CA TYR A 335 1.24 18.55 8.72
C TYR A 335 0.00 17.72 9.00
N TYR A 336 -1.13 18.41 9.16
CA TYR A 336 -2.44 17.78 9.20
C TYR A 336 -3.32 18.37 8.11
N HIS A 337 -4.08 17.49 7.47
CA HIS A 337 -5.10 17.88 6.50
C HIS A 337 -6.10 18.83 7.17
N LEU A 338 -6.46 19.91 6.51
CA LEU A 338 -7.39 20.96 6.96
C LEU A 338 -7.06 21.65 8.30
N TYR A 339 -5.86 21.46 8.84
CA TYR A 339 -5.43 22.21 10.03
C TYR A 339 -5.25 23.69 9.70
N GLY A 340 -5.81 24.58 10.54
CA GLY A 340 -5.99 25.99 10.19
C GLY A 340 -4.78 26.90 10.35
N ASP A 341 -3.68 26.43 10.97
CA ASP A 341 -2.51 27.27 11.26
C ASP A 341 -1.38 27.01 10.25
N ASN A 342 -0.67 28.08 9.83
CA ASN A 342 0.45 28.02 8.91
C ASN A 342 0.14 27.16 7.68
N THR A 343 -0.97 27.46 7.02
CA THR A 343 -1.51 26.65 5.92
C THR A 343 -0.69 26.78 4.67
N ILE A 344 -0.51 25.64 3.99
CA ILE A 344 -0.04 25.55 2.62
C ILE A 344 -1.16 24.99 1.73
N THR A 345 -1.09 25.31 0.44
CA THR A 345 -2.02 24.78 -0.56
C THR A 345 -1.22 24.11 -1.66
N LEU A 346 -1.38 22.79 -1.80
CA LEU A 346 -0.69 22.02 -2.83
C LEU A 346 -1.24 22.38 -4.22
N ASP A 347 -0.37 22.43 -5.20
CA ASP A 347 -0.76 22.54 -6.61
C ASP A 347 -1.25 21.17 -7.09
N VAL A 348 -2.52 21.07 -7.46
CA VAL A 348 -3.13 19.86 -7.99
C VAL A 348 -3.62 20.04 -9.43
N ASP A 349 -3.41 21.23 -10.01
CA ASP A 349 -3.92 21.64 -11.31
C ASP A 349 -2.82 21.63 -12.40
N THR A 350 -1.55 21.75 -12.04
CA THR A 350 -0.43 21.64 -12.97
C THR A 350 -0.25 20.21 -13.44
N PRO A 351 -0.13 19.96 -14.78
CA PRO A 351 0.18 18.63 -15.31
C PRO A 351 1.50 18.07 -14.77
N LEU A 352 1.49 16.80 -14.39
CA LEU A 352 2.62 16.05 -13.84
C LEU A 352 3.25 15.21 -14.95
N ASP A 353 4.50 15.52 -15.31
CA ASP A 353 5.18 14.91 -16.47
C ASP A 353 5.36 13.40 -16.30
N LYS A 354 5.75 12.96 -15.10
CA LYS A 354 5.97 11.53 -14.81
C LYS A 354 4.69 10.73 -14.67
N LEU A 355 3.54 11.37 -14.50
CA LEU A 355 2.23 10.74 -14.42
C LEU A 355 1.41 10.94 -15.71
N GLY A 356 2.11 10.96 -16.86
CA GLY A 356 1.50 11.01 -18.20
C GLY A 356 0.89 12.36 -18.53
N SER A 357 1.44 13.45 -18.02
CA SER A 357 0.96 14.83 -18.18
C SER A 357 -0.50 15.03 -17.73
N ARG A 358 -0.96 14.20 -16.80
CA ARG A 358 -2.24 14.39 -16.09
C ARG A 358 -2.04 15.34 -14.91
N THR A 359 -3.06 16.11 -14.57
CA THR A 359 -3.06 16.86 -13.31
C THR A 359 -3.16 15.90 -12.12
N SER A 360 -2.74 16.34 -10.93
CA SER A 360 -2.92 15.54 -9.70
C SER A 360 -4.38 15.09 -9.53
N VAL A 361 -5.36 15.99 -9.74
CA VAL A 361 -6.79 15.64 -9.66
C VAL A 361 -7.17 14.51 -10.62
N GLN A 362 -6.70 14.55 -11.86
CA GLN A 362 -6.99 13.50 -12.84
C GLN A 362 -6.40 12.15 -12.42
N VAL A 363 -5.17 12.15 -11.90
CA VAL A 363 -4.55 10.93 -11.36
C VAL A 363 -5.35 10.38 -10.18
N LEU A 364 -5.76 11.25 -9.24
CA LEU A 364 -6.56 10.85 -8.08
C LEU A 364 -7.94 10.32 -8.45
N GLN A 365 -8.56 10.87 -9.49
CA GLN A 365 -9.82 10.34 -10.02
C GLN A 365 -9.63 8.92 -10.61
N ASP A 366 -8.52 8.69 -11.31
CA ASP A 366 -8.22 7.36 -11.87
C ASP A 366 -7.82 6.38 -10.76
N ALA A 367 -7.06 6.83 -9.75
CA ALA A 367 -6.70 6.05 -8.58
C ALA A 367 -7.93 5.65 -7.75
N PHE A 368 -8.85 6.60 -7.49
CA PHE A 368 -10.08 6.29 -6.74
C PHE A 368 -10.99 5.29 -7.46
N LYS A 369 -11.00 5.26 -8.79
CA LYS A 369 -11.74 4.22 -9.56
C LYS A 369 -11.25 2.81 -9.29
N LYS A 370 -10.04 2.65 -8.77
CA LYS A 370 -9.50 1.34 -8.35
C LYS A 370 -10.15 0.84 -7.07
N HIS A 371 -10.64 1.73 -6.21
CA HIS A 371 -11.38 1.40 -4.98
C HIS A 371 -12.84 1.03 -5.28
N VAL A 372 -13.04 0.00 -6.08
CA VAL A 372 -14.36 -0.43 -6.60
C VAL A 372 -15.35 -0.71 -5.48
N SER A 373 -14.89 -1.30 -4.37
CA SER A 373 -15.70 -1.58 -3.18
C SER A 373 -16.23 -0.31 -2.51
N GLN A 374 -15.56 0.84 -2.68
CA GLN A 374 -15.87 2.11 -2.01
C GLN A 374 -16.75 3.05 -2.84
N ILE A 375 -16.84 2.84 -4.15
CA ILE A 375 -17.66 3.69 -5.06
C ILE A 375 -19.14 3.73 -4.65
N SER A 376 -19.66 2.66 -4.05
CA SER A 376 -21.05 2.58 -3.61
C SER A 376 -21.41 3.53 -2.45
N TYR A 377 -20.44 4.06 -1.73
CA TYR A 377 -20.64 4.98 -0.60
C TYR A 377 -20.79 6.44 -1.01
N SER A 378 -20.92 6.75 -2.29
CA SER A 378 -21.00 8.12 -2.82
C SER A 378 -19.74 8.97 -2.58
N PHE A 379 -18.60 8.31 -2.36
CA PHE A 379 -17.31 8.97 -2.31
C PHE A 379 -16.83 9.24 -3.74
N ASN A 380 -16.19 10.36 -3.97
CA ASN A 380 -15.60 10.69 -5.26
C ASN A 380 -14.62 11.85 -5.16
N MET A 381 -13.73 11.96 -6.15
CA MET A 381 -12.85 13.11 -6.37
C MET A 381 -13.43 14.00 -7.46
N LEU A 382 -13.69 15.28 -7.14
CA LEU A 382 -14.21 16.27 -8.10
C LEU A 382 -13.08 16.90 -8.92
N ASP A 383 -13.42 17.37 -10.11
CA ASP A 383 -12.53 18.18 -10.98
C ASP A 383 -11.96 19.42 -10.29
N SER A 384 -12.63 19.91 -9.26
CA SER A 384 -12.23 21.07 -8.46
C SER A 384 -11.17 20.75 -7.40
N GLY A 385 -10.70 19.48 -7.28
CA GLY A 385 -9.76 19.07 -6.25
C GLY A 385 -10.38 18.89 -4.86
N TYR A 386 -11.69 18.67 -4.78
CA TYR A 386 -12.40 18.34 -3.56
C TYR A 386 -12.82 16.88 -3.54
N ALA A 387 -12.59 16.20 -2.43
CA ALA A 387 -13.22 14.91 -2.16
C ALA A 387 -14.67 15.12 -1.72
N ILE A 388 -15.61 14.41 -2.36
CA ILE A 388 -17.00 14.30 -1.87
C ILE A 388 -17.11 13.08 -0.97
N THR A 389 -17.86 13.26 0.12
CA THR A 389 -18.32 12.17 0.99
C THR A 389 -19.85 12.28 1.16
N PHE A 390 -20.45 11.35 1.91
CA PHE A 390 -21.90 11.37 2.16
C PHE A 390 -22.40 12.61 2.94
N ASN A 391 -21.53 13.40 3.54
CA ASN A 391 -21.95 14.57 4.35
C ASN A 391 -21.12 15.84 4.12
N GLY A 392 -20.32 15.91 3.06
CA GLY A 392 -19.55 17.12 2.79
C GLY A 392 -18.57 17.02 1.65
N GLN A 393 -17.85 18.13 1.44
CA GLN A 393 -16.74 18.25 0.51
C GLN A 393 -15.51 18.71 1.27
N PHE A 394 -14.36 18.12 0.97
CA PHE A 394 -13.10 18.36 1.68
C PHE A 394 -12.02 18.72 0.66
N ASP A 395 -11.34 19.84 0.90
CA ASP A 395 -10.27 20.32 0.02
C ASP A 395 -9.02 19.48 0.19
N THR A 396 -8.66 18.68 -0.81
CA THR A 396 -7.50 17.75 -0.76
C THR A 396 -6.15 18.45 -0.86
N ARG A 397 -6.13 19.80 -1.04
CA ARG A 397 -4.92 20.61 -1.21
C ARG A 397 -4.45 21.27 0.07
N SER A 398 -5.35 21.44 1.05
CA SER A 398 -5.12 22.29 2.22
C SER A 398 -4.52 21.52 3.38
N PHE A 399 -3.32 21.91 3.79
CA PHE A 399 -2.62 21.32 4.95
C PHE A 399 -2.08 22.43 5.85
N GLY A 400 -2.17 22.23 7.16
CA GLY A 400 -1.57 23.13 8.14
C GLY A 400 -0.33 22.54 8.77
N LEU A 401 0.71 23.35 8.94
CA LEU A 401 1.93 22.99 9.63
C LEU A 401 1.69 22.98 11.14
N TYR A 402 1.47 21.77 11.68
CA TYR A 402 1.21 21.58 13.10
C TYR A 402 2.47 21.74 13.96
N ARG A 403 3.60 21.21 13.48
CA ARG A 403 4.87 21.22 14.22
C ARG A 403 6.03 21.41 13.25
N THR A 404 7.02 22.23 13.67
CA THR A 404 8.27 22.39 12.93
C THR A 404 9.46 22.61 13.87
N LEU A 405 10.59 21.99 13.53
CA LEU A 405 11.90 22.21 14.15
C LEU A 405 12.83 23.03 13.24
N VAL A 406 12.40 23.31 11.99
CA VAL A 406 13.24 23.91 10.94
C VAL A 406 12.73 25.25 10.44
N GLY A 407 11.69 25.79 11.09
CA GLY A 407 11.09 27.07 10.73
C GLY A 407 9.78 26.95 9.96
N LEU A 408 9.08 28.07 9.81
CA LEU A 408 7.81 28.15 9.07
C LEU A 408 8.08 28.12 7.57
N ASP A 409 7.13 27.59 6.82
CA ASP A 409 7.15 27.64 5.36
C ASP A 409 6.81 29.04 4.85
N THR A 410 7.44 29.41 3.76
CA THR A 410 7.18 30.63 3.02
C THR A 410 6.61 30.34 1.63
N THR A 411 6.61 29.07 1.24
CA THR A 411 6.06 28.56 0.00
C THR A 411 5.04 27.46 0.28
N ASN A 412 4.33 27.00 -0.76
CA ASN A 412 3.41 25.86 -0.68
C ASN A 412 4.14 24.50 -0.84
N ASN A 413 5.34 24.35 -0.26
CA ASN A 413 6.15 23.16 -0.39
C ASN A 413 6.43 22.53 0.99
N MET A 414 5.91 21.33 1.24
CA MET A 414 6.14 20.59 2.49
C MET A 414 7.61 20.31 2.75
N MET A 415 8.42 20.21 1.69
CA MET A 415 9.87 19.94 1.79
C MET A 415 10.70 21.22 1.98
N GLU A 416 10.10 22.41 2.09
CA GLU A 416 10.84 23.63 2.42
C GLU A 416 11.57 23.47 3.77
N ASN A 417 12.82 23.94 3.82
CA ASN A 417 13.73 23.83 4.99
C ASN A 417 14.16 22.40 5.39
N VAL A 418 13.86 21.37 4.58
CA VAL A 418 14.40 20.01 4.75
C VAL A 418 15.00 19.54 3.43
N THR A 419 16.07 18.74 3.51
CA THR A 419 16.77 18.21 2.33
C THR A 419 16.41 16.75 2.14
N PRO A 420 15.85 16.32 0.99
CA PRO A 420 15.53 14.93 0.71
C PRO A 420 16.72 13.99 0.91
N TYR A 421 16.47 12.77 1.36
CA TYR A 421 17.55 11.79 1.65
C TYR A 421 18.42 11.48 0.43
N LYS A 422 17.83 11.43 -0.77
CA LYS A 422 18.60 11.23 -2.03
C LYS A 422 19.63 12.35 -2.26
N GLU A 423 19.28 13.60 -1.93
CA GLU A 423 20.18 14.76 -2.07
C GLU A 423 21.25 14.76 -0.98
N GLN A 424 20.88 14.36 0.26
CA GLN A 424 21.86 14.20 1.34
C GLN A 424 22.91 13.13 1.02
N ALA A 425 22.51 12.03 0.34
CA ALA A 425 23.43 10.99 -0.09
C ALA A 425 24.38 11.49 -1.19
N ALA A 426 23.89 12.29 -2.15
CA ALA A 426 24.71 12.85 -3.22
C ALA A 426 25.81 13.79 -2.67
N THR A 427 25.50 14.59 -1.64
CA THR A 427 26.50 15.50 -1.05
C THR A 427 27.59 14.79 -0.25
N LYS A 428 27.31 13.59 0.29
CA LYS A 428 28.30 12.79 1.04
C LYS A 428 29.31 12.07 0.15
N THR A 429 29.01 11.86 -1.13
CA THR A 429 29.93 11.20 -2.07
C THR A 429 31.02 12.11 -2.59
N ASP A 430 30.92 13.43 -2.39
CA ASP A 430 31.92 14.41 -2.79
C ASP A 430 33.03 14.64 -1.75
N GLU A 431 32.93 14.09 -0.54
CA GLU A 431 34.01 14.05 0.43
C GLU A 431 34.83 12.76 0.26
N PRO A 432 36.19 12.82 0.16
CA PRO A 432 37.00 11.62 0.09
C PRO A 432 36.81 10.81 1.37
N ILE A 433 36.34 9.56 1.23
CA ILE A 433 36.22 8.64 2.34
C ILE A 433 37.63 8.19 2.72
N ASP A 434 38.24 8.78 3.74
CA ASP A 434 39.38 8.21 4.42
C ASP A 434 38.92 6.96 5.19
N VAL A 435 38.90 5.83 4.49
CA VAL A 435 38.66 4.52 5.13
C VAL A 435 40.01 4.05 5.68
N GLU A 436 40.25 4.38 6.95
CA GLU A 436 41.28 3.69 7.74
C GLU A 436 40.76 2.25 7.99
N PHE A 437 41.25 1.31 7.20
CA PHE A 437 41.04 -0.12 7.48
C PHE A 437 41.88 -0.50 8.71
N GLY A 438 41.27 -0.47 9.90
CA GLY A 438 41.81 -1.15 11.06
C GLY A 438 41.77 -2.66 10.84
N ILE A 439 42.88 -3.25 10.46
CA ILE A 439 43.07 -4.69 10.46
C ILE A 439 43.29 -5.08 11.91
N ASP A 440 42.25 -5.54 12.58
CA ASP A 440 42.38 -6.26 13.85
C ASP A 440 43.08 -7.59 13.55
N GLN A 441 44.33 -7.69 13.98
CA GLN A 441 45.06 -8.96 14.02
C GLN A 441 44.41 -9.85 15.09
N GLU A 442 43.82 -10.95 14.67
CA GLU A 442 43.47 -12.04 15.57
C GLU A 442 44.75 -12.60 16.22
N ASP A 443 44.81 -12.46 17.53
CA ASP A 443 45.77 -13.17 18.39
C ASP A 443 45.51 -14.69 18.36
N THR A 444 46.32 -15.40 17.59
CA THR A 444 46.42 -16.82 17.72
C THR A 444 47.29 -17.17 18.97
N ALA A 445 46.64 -17.41 20.09
CA ALA A 445 47.30 -17.98 21.25
C ALA A 445 47.33 -19.51 21.16
N ASP A 446 48.52 -20.01 20.96
CA ASP A 446 48.98 -21.37 21.07
C ASP A 446 48.52 -22.07 22.37
N ASN A 447 47.89 -23.21 22.22
CA ASN A 447 47.66 -24.15 23.30
C ASN A 447 48.60 -25.34 23.12
N ALA A 448 49.82 -25.23 23.65
CA ALA A 448 50.76 -26.34 23.77
C ALA A 448 50.69 -26.94 25.18
N ALA A 449 50.28 -28.14 25.19
CA ALA A 449 50.50 -29.23 26.13
C ALA A 449 51.31 -28.94 27.42
N ASN A 450 50.77 -29.41 28.56
CA ASN A 450 51.63 -30.10 29.51
C ASN A 450 50.89 -31.21 30.25
N THR A 451 51.31 -32.47 29.95
CA THR A 451 51.19 -33.64 30.78
C THR A 451 52.11 -33.58 31.98
N LYS A 452 51.54 -33.70 33.17
CA LYS A 452 52.01 -34.65 34.20
C LYS A 452 50.97 -34.75 35.33
#